data_e1bbb4c292f4b960130f6be3ddd2d371
#
_entry.id   e1bbb4c292f4b960130f6be3ddd2d371
#
_cell.length_a   1.000
_cell.length_b   1.000
_cell.length_c   1.000
_cell.angle_alpha   90.00
_cell.angle_beta   90.00
_cell.angle_gamma   90.00
#
_symmetry.space_group_name_H-M   'P 1'
#
loop_
_entity.id
_entity.type
_entity.pdbx_description
1 polymer ?
#
loop_
_entity_poly.entity_id
_entity_poly.type
_entity_poly.pdbx_seq_one_letter_code
_entity_poly.pdbx_strand_id
1 'polypeptide(L)'
;MENNKTTLRVSFAAIDPYIETYIVSPTEKSQNGRGWVEWGERNGYADYLLELSKQAPTLRAVINGTVDFIVGDDITIAQLPDTSYIPGVMNTRGDTIISQVESIARDLETYGGFALQIIRNALGKIVEVYYCDVHFLRSNKDNTVFYYSENWTSGKRKIVEYPAFIHISPEKWASLSDEEKERNYNSILYVKREHTQTYPLPVYCAAVKECEIERCIADYHLNAINNGFTSSLIVNFNNGVPTDEVREEIEKDFNEKFSGHQNAGRIMFSWNDNKDAATTITEPKVEDFGDRYKALSSHVRQQIFTAFRANPNLFGIPTESLGFSQEEYESAFKLYNRTAIRPAQRLIIETYEKLYGQPGVISITPFSLQAETEKTVQ
;
A
#
# COMPACT_ATOMS: atom_id res chain seq x y z
N MET A 1 -2.74 -66.63 3.98
CA MET A 1 -3.54 -65.42 4.36
C MET A 1 -2.68 -64.20 4.01
N GLU A 2 -2.80 -63.76 2.77
CA GLU A 2 -2.15 -62.51 2.34
C GLU A 2 -2.92 -61.34 2.90
N ASN A 3 -2.25 -60.51 3.68
CA ASN A 3 -2.75 -59.23 4.15
C ASN A 3 -2.92 -58.28 2.95
N ASN A 4 -4.10 -58.20 2.36
CA ASN A 4 -4.46 -57.13 1.44
C ASN A 4 -4.46 -55.80 2.22
N LYS A 5 -3.34 -55.10 2.19
CA LYS A 5 -3.30 -53.69 2.60
C LYS A 5 -4.03 -52.87 1.54
N THR A 6 -5.25 -52.51 1.82
CA THR A 6 -5.99 -51.54 1.03
C THR A 6 -5.21 -50.21 1.07
N THR A 7 -4.53 -49.87 -0.01
CA THR A 7 -3.77 -48.62 -0.11
C THR A 7 -4.71 -47.57 -0.64
N LEU A 8 -5.22 -46.72 0.22
CA LEU A 8 -5.94 -45.52 -0.20
C LEU A 8 -4.92 -44.51 -0.80
N ARG A 9 -4.99 -44.24 -2.08
CA ARG A 9 -4.21 -43.19 -2.70
C ARG A 9 -5.15 -42.04 -3.07
N VAL A 10 -4.87 -40.86 -2.52
CA VAL A 10 -5.58 -39.64 -2.78
C VAL A 10 -4.65 -38.74 -3.59
N SER A 11 -5.06 -38.33 -4.78
CA SER A 11 -4.34 -37.31 -5.54
C SER A 11 -5.16 -36.02 -5.56
N PHE A 12 -4.48 -34.91 -5.46
CA PHE A 12 -5.09 -33.59 -5.58
C PHE A 12 -4.66 -33.01 -6.92
N ALA A 13 -5.62 -32.81 -7.83
CA ALA A 13 -5.38 -31.97 -8.99
C ALA A 13 -5.29 -30.53 -8.50
N ALA A 14 -4.09 -30.07 -8.24
CA ALA A 14 -3.84 -28.69 -7.91
C ALA A 14 -3.84 -27.92 -9.24
N ILE A 15 -4.92 -27.24 -9.55
CA ILE A 15 -4.80 -26.01 -10.33
C ILE A 15 -4.16 -25.05 -9.37
N ASP A 16 -2.91 -24.73 -9.66
CA ASP A 16 -2.13 -23.79 -8.92
C ASP A 16 -2.73 -22.38 -9.02
N PRO A 17 -3.54 -21.93 -8.09
CA PRO A 17 -3.64 -20.52 -7.82
C PRO A 17 -2.65 -20.24 -6.72
N TYR A 18 -1.37 -20.19 -7.04
CA TYR A 18 -0.42 -19.53 -6.18
C TYR A 18 -0.78 -18.04 -6.13
N ILE A 19 -1.89 -17.74 -5.50
CA ILE A 19 -2.01 -16.52 -4.75
C ILE A 19 -1.22 -16.81 -3.48
N GLU A 20 0.10 -16.69 -3.57
CA GLU A 20 0.89 -16.51 -2.36
C GLU A 20 0.36 -15.23 -1.72
N THR A 21 -0.49 -15.38 -0.74
CA THR A 21 -0.83 -14.33 0.21
C THR A 21 0.43 -14.04 1.03
N TYR A 22 1.34 -13.33 0.38
CA TYR A 22 2.65 -13.07 0.94
C TYR A 22 2.58 -11.76 1.72
N ILE A 23 2.39 -11.87 3.02
CA ILE A 23 2.49 -10.71 3.91
C ILE A 23 3.97 -10.40 4.08
N VAL A 24 4.42 -9.38 3.37
CA VAL A 24 5.80 -8.91 3.50
C VAL A 24 5.97 -8.23 4.85
N SER A 25 6.89 -8.76 5.66
CA SER A 25 7.22 -8.17 6.95
C SER A 25 8.03 -6.87 6.78
N PRO A 26 7.81 -5.83 7.60
CA PRO A 26 8.60 -4.59 7.59
C PRO A 26 9.99 -4.77 8.21
N THR A 27 10.57 -5.96 8.14
CA THR A 27 11.90 -6.21 8.70
C THR A 27 12.98 -5.50 7.90
N GLU A 28 13.91 -4.88 8.62
CA GLU A 28 15.08 -4.23 8.06
C GLU A 28 16.29 -5.17 8.12
N LYS A 29 16.96 -5.35 6.99
CA LYS A 29 18.18 -6.18 6.92
C LYS A 29 19.32 -5.39 6.31
N SER A 30 20.39 -5.25 7.05
CA SER A 30 21.66 -4.75 6.51
C SER A 30 22.47 -5.92 5.95
N GLN A 31 22.85 -5.85 4.67
CA GLN A 31 23.70 -6.86 4.05
C GLN A 31 25.12 -6.34 3.92
N ASN A 32 26.10 -7.17 4.29
CA ASN A 32 27.51 -6.84 4.12
C ASN A 32 27.83 -6.54 2.64
N GLY A 33 28.48 -5.39 2.40
CA GLY A 33 28.88 -4.95 1.06
C GLY A 33 27.81 -4.17 0.28
N ARG A 34 26.61 -3.94 0.85
CA ARG A 34 25.61 -3.02 0.29
C ARG A 34 25.53 -1.75 1.12
N GLY A 35 25.45 -0.61 0.46
CA GLY A 35 25.37 0.70 1.14
C GLY A 35 24.03 0.98 1.80
N TRP A 36 22.97 0.26 1.43
CA TRP A 36 21.61 0.47 1.91
C TRP A 36 21.10 -0.68 2.80
N VAL A 37 20.12 -0.37 3.63
CA VAL A 37 19.32 -1.31 4.41
C VAL A 37 18.17 -1.82 3.53
N GLU A 38 17.88 -3.11 3.53
CA GLU A 38 16.71 -3.66 2.84
C GLU A 38 15.43 -3.32 3.59
N TRP A 39 14.42 -2.83 2.87
CA TRP A 39 13.09 -2.56 3.39
C TRP A 39 12.17 -3.74 3.14
N GLY A 40 12.02 -4.58 4.15
CA GLY A 40 11.33 -5.84 4.06
C GLY A 40 12.15 -6.90 3.34
N GLU A 41 11.56 -8.07 3.16
CA GLU A 41 12.20 -9.16 2.46
C GLU A 41 12.43 -8.78 0.99
N ARG A 42 13.67 -8.94 0.51
CA ARG A 42 14.09 -8.59 -0.86
C ARG A 42 13.73 -7.15 -1.26
N ASN A 43 13.70 -6.23 -0.32
CA ASN A 43 13.28 -4.85 -0.55
C ASN A 43 11.80 -4.67 -0.98
N GLY A 44 10.95 -5.66 -0.77
CA GLY A 44 9.60 -5.70 -1.33
C GLY A 44 8.52 -5.02 -0.49
N TYR A 45 8.83 -4.48 0.71
CA TYR A 45 7.79 -3.96 1.61
C TYR A 45 7.10 -2.71 1.07
N ALA A 46 7.84 -1.78 0.45
CA ALA A 46 7.24 -0.59 -0.16
C ALA A 46 6.32 -0.95 -1.33
N ASP A 47 6.75 -1.89 -2.20
CA ASP A 47 5.95 -2.42 -3.30
C ASP A 47 4.66 -3.07 -2.77
N TYR A 48 4.79 -3.87 -1.71
CA TYR A 48 3.66 -4.53 -1.06
C TYR A 48 2.64 -3.52 -0.51
N LEU A 49 3.08 -2.48 0.21
CA LEU A 49 2.18 -1.43 0.73
C LEU A 49 1.48 -0.68 -0.40
N LEU A 50 2.21 -0.35 -1.48
CA LEU A 50 1.65 0.30 -2.65
C LEU A 50 0.57 -0.56 -3.30
N GLU A 51 0.84 -1.85 -3.50
CA GLU A 51 -0.12 -2.78 -4.10
C GLU A 51 -1.35 -2.97 -3.21
N LEU A 52 -1.13 -3.13 -1.90
CA LEU A 52 -2.19 -3.23 -0.92
C LEU A 52 -3.10 -1.99 -0.92
N SER A 53 -2.51 -0.79 -0.99
CA SER A 53 -3.25 0.48 -1.07
C SER A 53 -4.08 0.63 -2.34
N LYS A 54 -3.76 -0.12 -3.40
CA LYS A 54 -4.54 -0.14 -4.66
C LYS A 54 -5.67 -1.17 -4.63
N GLN A 55 -5.47 -2.30 -3.93
CA GLN A 55 -6.34 -3.47 -4.01
C GLN A 55 -7.31 -3.59 -2.83
N ALA A 56 -7.01 -3.02 -1.66
CA ALA A 56 -7.91 -3.00 -0.51
C ALA A 56 -8.82 -1.75 -0.54
N PRO A 57 -10.13 -1.89 -0.83
CA PRO A 57 -11.01 -0.74 -1.07
C PRO A 57 -11.14 0.19 0.13
N THR A 58 -11.28 -0.36 1.34
CA THR A 58 -11.40 0.44 2.56
C THR A 58 -10.12 1.21 2.84
N LEU A 59 -8.95 0.56 2.72
CA LEU A 59 -7.66 1.21 2.87
C LEU A 59 -7.52 2.38 1.88
N ARG A 60 -7.86 2.13 0.60
CA ARG A 60 -7.80 3.15 -0.45
C ARG A 60 -8.69 4.36 -0.15
N ALA A 61 -9.93 4.11 0.29
CA ALA A 61 -10.88 5.17 0.61
C ALA A 61 -10.38 6.03 1.77
N VAL A 62 -9.85 5.39 2.83
CA VAL A 62 -9.34 6.13 4.00
C VAL A 62 -8.08 6.93 3.64
N ILE A 63 -7.14 6.36 2.89
CA ILE A 63 -5.95 7.09 2.44
C ILE A 63 -6.37 8.30 1.61
N ASN A 64 -7.22 8.12 0.59
CA ASN A 64 -7.62 9.22 -0.28
C ASN A 64 -8.33 10.35 0.50
N GLY A 65 -9.35 10.02 1.28
CA GLY A 65 -10.07 11.04 2.06
C GLY A 65 -9.19 11.71 3.12
N THR A 66 -8.22 10.99 3.70
CA THR A 66 -7.24 11.61 4.62
C THR A 66 -6.32 12.58 3.88
N VAL A 67 -5.88 12.23 2.67
CA VAL A 67 -5.10 13.12 1.80
C VAL A 67 -5.88 14.39 1.48
N ASP A 68 -7.16 14.27 1.09
CA ASP A 68 -8.02 15.42 0.79
C ASP A 68 -8.15 16.35 2.01
N PHE A 69 -8.33 15.79 3.21
CA PHE A 69 -8.36 16.58 4.44
C PHE A 69 -7.01 17.23 4.81
N ILE A 70 -5.88 16.58 4.50
CA ILE A 70 -4.52 17.13 4.74
C ILE A 70 -4.25 18.29 3.78
N VAL A 71 -4.59 18.14 2.51
CA VAL A 71 -4.43 19.20 1.49
C VAL A 71 -5.32 20.40 1.82
N GLY A 72 -6.55 20.14 2.33
CA GLY A 72 -7.50 21.19 2.67
C GLY A 72 -8.07 21.90 1.44
N ASP A 73 -8.60 23.10 1.64
CA ASP A 73 -9.25 23.87 0.58
C ASP A 73 -8.26 24.64 -0.29
N ASP A 74 -7.10 25.05 0.25
CA ASP A 74 -6.05 25.74 -0.49
C ASP A 74 -4.70 25.67 0.23
N ILE A 75 -3.63 25.76 -0.56
CA ILE A 75 -2.26 25.82 -0.07
C ILE A 75 -1.56 27.00 -0.70
N THR A 76 -1.06 27.89 0.12
CA THR A 76 -0.27 29.03 -0.32
C THR A 76 1.17 28.94 0.15
N ILE A 77 2.11 29.32 -0.69
CA ILE A 77 3.51 29.47 -0.34
C ILE A 77 3.93 30.91 -0.57
N ALA A 78 4.59 31.52 0.41
CA ALA A 78 5.11 32.87 0.28
C ALA A 78 6.12 32.90 -0.88
N GLN A 79 6.12 33.99 -1.64
CA GLN A 79 7.10 34.20 -2.69
C GLN A 79 8.49 34.21 -2.06
N LEU A 80 9.30 33.22 -2.44
CA LEU A 80 10.67 33.13 -1.95
C LEU A 80 11.54 34.18 -2.64
N PRO A 81 12.41 34.87 -1.90
CA PRO A 81 13.37 35.79 -2.51
C PRO A 81 14.20 35.04 -3.56
N ASP A 82 14.38 35.66 -4.72
CA ASP A 82 15.23 35.16 -5.82
C ASP A 82 14.75 33.90 -6.59
N THR A 83 13.51 33.44 -6.42
CA THR A 83 12.97 32.45 -7.34
C THR A 83 12.41 33.16 -8.56
N SER A 84 12.99 32.89 -9.73
CA SER A 84 12.50 33.37 -11.04
C SER A 84 11.23 32.64 -11.50
N TYR A 85 10.65 31.83 -10.65
CA TYR A 85 9.51 30.97 -10.95
C TYR A 85 8.18 31.64 -10.69
N ILE A 86 7.15 31.15 -11.38
CA ILE A 86 5.76 31.57 -11.16
C ILE A 86 5.41 31.23 -9.71
N PRO A 87 4.75 32.14 -8.97
CA PRO A 87 4.33 31.86 -7.59
C PRO A 87 3.56 30.52 -7.49
N GLY A 88 3.94 29.69 -6.51
CA GLY A 88 3.34 28.38 -6.30
C GLY A 88 3.92 27.24 -7.15
N VAL A 89 4.81 27.52 -8.10
CA VAL A 89 5.52 26.50 -8.88
C VAL A 89 6.85 26.17 -8.22
N MET A 90 7.09 24.88 -7.98
CA MET A 90 8.19 24.39 -7.15
C MET A 90 9.43 23.96 -7.95
N ASN A 91 9.29 23.76 -9.27
CA ASN A 91 10.36 23.26 -10.12
C ASN A 91 10.11 23.54 -11.61
N THR A 92 11.10 23.22 -12.45
CA THR A 92 11.04 23.40 -13.92
C THR A 92 10.06 22.46 -14.63
N ARG A 93 9.53 21.42 -13.96
CA ARG A 93 8.45 20.60 -14.54
C ARG A 93 7.08 21.29 -14.44
N GLY A 94 6.97 22.34 -13.66
CA GLY A 94 5.72 23.04 -13.41
C GLY A 94 4.90 22.44 -12.27
N ASP A 95 5.50 21.61 -11.41
CA ASP A 95 4.81 21.04 -10.25
C ASP A 95 4.42 22.18 -9.30
N THR A 96 3.14 22.23 -8.94
CA THR A 96 2.63 23.24 -7.99
C THR A 96 2.82 22.77 -6.55
N ILE A 97 2.79 23.71 -5.61
CA ILE A 97 2.84 23.38 -4.17
C ILE A 97 1.68 22.44 -3.76
N ILE A 98 0.49 22.64 -4.34
CA ILE A 98 -0.68 21.80 -4.07
C ILE A 98 -0.41 20.36 -4.53
N SER A 99 0.00 20.16 -5.78
CA SER A 99 0.30 18.83 -6.32
C SER A 99 1.44 18.13 -5.57
N GLN A 100 2.41 18.91 -5.10
CA GLN A 100 3.52 18.38 -4.33
C GLN A 100 3.08 17.96 -2.92
N VAL A 101 2.27 18.77 -2.25
CA VAL A 101 1.72 18.42 -0.92
C VAL A 101 0.75 17.25 -1.01
N GLU A 102 -0.04 17.14 -2.06
CA GLU A 102 -0.90 15.97 -2.31
C GLU A 102 -0.08 14.68 -2.40
N SER A 103 1.02 14.70 -3.18
CA SER A 103 1.92 13.55 -3.32
C SER A 103 2.61 13.19 -1.99
N ILE A 104 3.08 14.20 -1.25
CA ILE A 104 3.66 14.07 0.09
C ILE A 104 2.66 13.46 1.08
N ALA A 105 1.42 13.97 1.10
CA ALA A 105 0.38 13.48 1.99
C ALA A 105 0.03 12.01 1.68
N ARG A 106 0.00 11.65 0.40
CA ARG A 106 -0.23 10.28 -0.04
C ARG A 106 0.87 9.32 0.43
N ASP A 107 2.13 9.71 0.29
CA ASP A 107 3.27 8.92 0.79
C ASP A 107 3.25 8.82 2.32
N LEU A 108 2.94 9.92 2.99
CA LEU A 108 2.85 9.98 4.45
C LEU A 108 1.78 9.00 4.99
N GLU A 109 0.64 8.88 4.30
CA GLU A 109 -0.42 7.95 4.70
C GLU A 109 -0.15 6.51 4.24
N THR A 110 0.50 6.32 3.08
CA THR A 110 0.79 4.99 2.53
C THR A 110 1.98 4.33 3.21
N TYR A 111 3.06 5.08 3.48
CA TYR A 111 4.32 4.55 3.98
C TYR A 111 4.69 5.04 5.39
N GLY A 112 4.09 6.13 5.85
CA GLY A 112 4.43 6.79 7.12
C GLY A 112 5.54 7.83 7.02
N GLY A 113 5.96 8.19 5.82
CA GLY A 113 6.98 9.20 5.55
C GLY A 113 6.98 9.62 4.10
N PHE A 114 7.76 10.68 3.78
CA PHE A 114 7.87 11.22 2.43
C PHE A 114 9.28 11.73 2.15
N ALA A 115 9.58 11.99 0.89
CA ALA A 115 10.86 12.52 0.48
C ALA A 115 10.72 13.64 -0.55
N LEU A 116 11.66 14.59 -0.47
CA LEU A 116 11.82 15.66 -1.43
C LEU A 116 13.25 15.66 -1.98
N GLN A 117 13.39 15.85 -3.26
CA GLN A 117 14.68 16.10 -3.90
C GLN A 117 14.89 17.61 -3.99
N ILE A 118 16.01 18.06 -3.46
CA ILE A 118 16.34 19.48 -3.32
C ILE A 118 17.52 19.82 -4.23
N ILE A 119 17.32 20.82 -5.09
CA ILE A 119 18.36 21.30 -5.98
C ILE A 119 18.74 22.73 -5.60
N ARG A 120 20.06 22.96 -5.50
CA ARG A 120 20.63 24.26 -5.21
C ARG A 120 21.31 24.85 -6.45
N ASN A 121 21.45 26.18 -6.47
CA ASN A 121 22.27 26.88 -7.44
C ASN A 121 23.71 27.04 -6.94
N ALA A 122 24.59 27.65 -7.77
CA ALA A 122 25.99 27.89 -7.45
C ALA A 122 26.22 28.71 -6.17
N LEU A 123 25.22 29.51 -5.76
CA LEU A 123 25.23 30.31 -4.54
C LEU A 123 24.70 29.55 -3.32
N GLY A 124 24.33 28.28 -3.47
CA GLY A 124 23.79 27.44 -2.39
C GLY A 124 22.31 27.67 -2.09
N LYS A 125 21.63 28.54 -2.84
CA LYS A 125 20.19 28.79 -2.68
C LYS A 125 19.40 27.65 -3.28
N ILE A 126 18.31 27.25 -2.63
CA ILE A 126 17.37 26.27 -3.14
C ILE A 126 16.61 26.90 -4.30
N VAL A 127 16.68 26.26 -5.44
CA VAL A 127 16.04 26.75 -6.69
C VAL A 127 14.94 25.83 -7.18
N GLU A 128 15.02 24.54 -6.83
CA GLU A 128 14.01 23.57 -7.24
C GLU A 128 13.78 22.55 -6.13
N VAL A 129 12.52 22.19 -5.97
CA VAL A 129 12.07 21.14 -5.05
C VAL A 129 11.20 20.19 -5.83
N TYR A 130 11.57 18.93 -5.86
CA TYR A 130 10.82 17.86 -6.51
C TYR A 130 10.27 16.90 -5.47
N TYR A 131 9.06 16.44 -5.66
CA TYR A 131 8.59 15.26 -4.98
C TYR A 131 9.44 14.05 -5.40
N CYS A 132 9.86 13.26 -4.42
CA CYS A 132 10.60 12.04 -4.63
C CYS A 132 9.84 10.87 -3.99
N ASP A 133 9.32 9.98 -4.82
CA ASP A 133 8.53 8.84 -4.36
C ASP A 133 9.37 7.93 -3.44
N VAL A 134 8.90 7.76 -2.21
CA VAL A 134 9.55 6.95 -1.16
C VAL A 134 9.68 5.49 -1.57
N HIS A 135 8.76 4.99 -2.36
CA HIS A 135 8.76 3.64 -2.87
C HIS A 135 10.05 3.30 -3.64
N PHE A 136 10.64 4.28 -4.37
CA PHE A 136 11.90 4.12 -5.11
C PHE A 136 13.15 4.40 -4.27
N LEU A 137 13.01 4.87 -3.02
CA LEU A 137 14.15 5.19 -2.18
C LEU A 137 14.52 4.05 -1.23
N ARG A 138 15.83 3.88 -1.05
CA ARG A 138 16.42 3.13 0.05
C ARG A 138 17.46 3.99 0.72
N SER A 139 17.81 3.66 1.95
CA SER A 139 18.72 4.46 2.77
C SER A 139 19.75 3.60 3.47
N ASN A 140 20.88 4.18 3.83
CA ASN A 140 21.76 3.60 4.83
C ASN A 140 21.09 3.70 6.22
N LYS A 141 21.64 2.99 7.20
CA LYS A 141 21.05 2.88 8.54
C LYS A 141 20.77 4.23 9.21
N ASP A 142 21.61 5.21 8.97
CA ASP A 142 21.58 6.52 9.66
C ASP A 142 20.83 7.59 8.83
N ASN A 143 20.23 7.24 7.70
CA ASN A 143 19.56 8.13 6.77
C ASN A 143 20.45 9.32 6.31
N THR A 144 21.75 9.09 6.13
CA THR A 144 22.71 10.09 5.65
C THR A 144 22.99 9.98 4.16
N VAL A 145 22.72 8.83 3.58
CA VAL A 145 22.86 8.53 2.15
C VAL A 145 21.62 7.80 1.65
N PHE A 146 21.10 8.25 0.53
CA PHE A 146 19.92 7.69 -0.12
C PHE A 146 20.29 7.09 -1.47
N TYR A 147 19.62 6.01 -1.80
CA TYR A 147 19.78 5.25 -3.02
C TYR A 147 18.46 5.22 -3.76
N TYR A 148 18.43 5.71 -4.96
CA TYR A 148 17.25 5.71 -5.83
C TYR A 148 17.35 4.63 -6.89
N SER A 149 16.30 3.85 -7.06
CA SER A 149 16.17 2.89 -8.15
C SER A 149 14.68 2.67 -8.47
N GLU A 150 14.36 2.67 -9.75
CA GLU A 150 12.99 2.38 -10.21
C GLU A 150 12.59 0.91 -10.03
N ASN A 151 13.55 0.04 -9.76
CA ASN A 151 13.28 -1.38 -9.56
C ASN A 151 14.23 -1.99 -8.51
N TRP A 152 13.71 -2.24 -7.33
CA TRP A 152 14.46 -2.82 -6.22
C TRP A 152 14.46 -4.34 -6.19
N THR A 153 13.53 -4.99 -6.88
CA THR A 153 13.37 -6.45 -6.90
C THR A 153 14.13 -7.13 -8.04
N SER A 154 14.50 -6.39 -9.09
CA SER A 154 15.27 -6.91 -10.24
C SER A 154 16.75 -7.06 -9.93
N GLY A 155 17.37 -8.10 -10.50
CA GLY A 155 18.83 -8.32 -10.42
C GLY A 155 19.68 -7.29 -11.21
N LYS A 156 19.10 -6.65 -12.24
CA LYS A 156 19.73 -5.58 -13.05
C LYS A 156 19.08 -4.25 -12.71
N ARG A 157 19.65 -3.52 -11.75
CA ARG A 157 19.13 -2.23 -11.30
C ARG A 157 20.18 -1.14 -11.53
N LYS A 158 19.72 0.02 -11.99
CA LYS A 158 20.50 1.25 -11.98
C LYS A 158 20.23 1.94 -10.66
N ILE A 159 21.27 2.17 -9.87
CA ILE A 159 21.16 2.85 -8.56
C ILE A 159 21.87 4.18 -8.70
N VAL A 160 21.19 5.24 -8.24
CA VAL A 160 21.73 6.58 -8.12
C VAL A 160 21.81 6.93 -6.64
N GLU A 161 22.97 7.42 -6.22
CA GLU A 161 23.24 7.80 -4.84
C GLU A 161 23.04 9.30 -4.64
N TYR A 162 22.39 9.68 -3.53
CA TYR A 162 22.15 11.05 -3.12
C TYR A 162 22.54 11.24 -1.66
N PRO A 163 23.19 12.35 -1.28
CA PRO A 163 23.39 12.70 0.10
C PRO A 163 22.07 13.13 0.76
N ALA A 164 22.00 13.00 2.07
CA ALA A 164 20.93 13.63 2.83
C ALA A 164 21.02 15.15 2.73
N PHE A 165 19.87 15.80 2.65
CA PHE A 165 19.78 17.25 2.70
C PHE A 165 20.27 17.75 4.06
N ILE A 166 21.16 18.74 4.03
CA ILE A 166 21.60 19.50 5.20
C ILE A 166 21.35 20.98 4.95
N HIS A 167 20.88 21.67 5.99
CA HIS A 167 20.74 23.12 5.91
C HIS A 167 22.13 23.77 6.00
N ILE A 168 22.50 24.55 4.96
CA ILE A 168 23.80 25.22 4.86
C ILE A 168 23.51 26.70 4.68
N SER A 169 24.05 27.55 5.59
CA SER A 169 23.92 29.00 5.44
C SER A 169 24.71 29.51 4.24
N PRO A 170 24.36 30.66 3.64
CA PRO A 170 25.08 31.23 2.50
C PRO A 170 26.58 31.45 2.78
N GLU A 171 26.93 31.88 4.00
CA GLU A 171 28.32 32.11 4.42
C GLU A 171 29.09 30.79 4.46
N LYS A 172 28.47 29.75 5.04
CA LYS A 172 29.06 28.41 5.09
C LYS A 172 29.17 27.80 3.69
N TRP A 173 28.19 28.01 2.83
CA TRP A 173 28.22 27.54 1.43
C TRP A 173 29.40 28.15 0.68
N ALA A 174 29.62 29.47 0.85
CA ALA A 174 30.75 30.16 0.20
C ALA A 174 32.11 29.60 0.62
N SER A 175 32.23 29.08 1.84
CA SER A 175 33.48 28.50 2.40
C SER A 175 33.70 27.02 2.05
N LEU A 176 32.72 26.32 1.44
CA LEU A 176 32.86 24.92 1.02
C LEU A 176 33.79 24.79 -0.17
N SER A 177 34.49 23.68 -0.25
CA SER A 177 35.23 23.26 -1.46
C SER A 177 34.26 22.97 -2.62
N ASP A 178 34.79 22.99 -3.84
CA ASP A 178 33.96 22.68 -5.03
C ASP A 178 33.41 21.25 -4.98
N GLU A 179 34.16 20.28 -4.45
CA GLU A 179 33.70 18.89 -4.24
C GLU A 179 32.56 18.81 -3.23
N GLU A 180 32.64 19.57 -2.11
CA GLU A 180 31.57 19.61 -1.12
C GLU A 180 30.32 20.29 -1.66
N LYS A 181 30.47 21.35 -2.49
CA LYS A 181 29.35 21.99 -3.19
C LYS A 181 28.69 21.03 -4.16
N GLU A 182 29.50 20.34 -5.00
CA GLU A 182 29.01 19.37 -5.97
C GLU A 182 28.21 18.27 -5.29
N ARG A 183 28.74 17.73 -4.17
CA ARG A 183 28.03 16.72 -3.38
C ARG A 183 26.69 17.20 -2.84
N ASN A 184 26.55 18.47 -2.44
CA ASN A 184 25.37 19.02 -1.82
C ASN A 184 24.43 19.75 -2.81
N TYR A 185 24.75 19.76 -4.10
CA TYR A 185 23.94 20.39 -5.15
C TYR A 185 22.57 19.74 -5.29
N ASN A 186 22.54 18.41 -5.20
CA ASN A 186 21.35 17.60 -5.33
C ASN A 186 21.29 16.63 -4.15
N SER A 187 20.29 16.78 -3.33
CA SER A 187 20.19 16.04 -2.06
C SER A 187 18.74 15.64 -1.75
N ILE A 188 18.57 14.65 -0.90
CA ILE A 188 17.26 14.15 -0.49
C ILE A 188 16.94 14.61 0.93
N LEU A 189 15.83 15.29 1.07
CA LEU A 189 15.18 15.56 2.35
C LEU A 189 14.17 14.45 2.62
N TYR A 190 14.47 13.63 3.64
CA TYR A 190 13.65 12.49 4.01
C TYR A 190 12.99 12.74 5.36
N VAL A 191 11.66 12.62 5.40
CA VAL A 191 10.84 12.94 6.57
C VAL A 191 10.04 11.71 6.96
N LYS A 192 10.08 11.36 8.25
CA LYS A 192 9.36 10.22 8.83
C LYS A 192 8.42 10.70 9.92
N ARG A 193 7.25 10.09 10.04
CA ARG A 193 6.33 10.32 11.16
C ARG A 193 6.91 9.81 12.47
N GLU A 194 7.57 8.64 12.41
CA GLU A 194 8.24 8.02 13.55
C GLU A 194 9.71 7.78 13.25
N HIS A 195 10.57 7.96 14.27
CA HIS A 195 12.03 7.91 14.11
C HIS A 195 12.67 6.63 14.67
N THR A 196 11.88 5.59 14.91
CA THR A 196 12.33 4.37 15.58
C THR A 196 13.15 3.42 14.70
N GLN A 197 13.00 3.53 13.37
CA GLN A 197 13.61 2.63 12.39
C GLN A 197 14.25 3.42 11.25
N THR A 198 15.04 2.75 10.38
CA THR A 198 15.59 3.35 9.16
C THR A 198 14.46 3.82 8.24
N TYR A 199 13.46 2.97 8.05
CA TYR A 199 12.27 3.26 7.24
C TYR A 199 11.05 3.57 8.12
N PRO A 200 10.10 4.37 7.62
CA PRO A 200 8.87 4.66 8.33
C PRO A 200 7.93 3.45 8.35
N LEU A 201 7.00 3.48 9.29
CA LEU A 201 5.86 2.57 9.32
C LEU A 201 4.58 3.35 9.03
N PRO A 202 3.66 2.80 8.23
CA PRO A 202 2.37 3.45 7.98
C PRO A 202 1.52 3.47 9.25
N VAL A 203 0.59 4.42 9.34
CA VAL A 203 -0.34 4.54 10.49
C VAL A 203 -1.12 3.25 10.70
N TYR A 204 -1.47 2.57 9.61
CA TYR A 204 -2.23 1.32 9.61
C TYR A 204 -1.35 0.06 9.71
N CYS A 205 -0.08 0.18 10.14
CA CYS A 205 0.82 -0.99 10.21
C CYS A 205 0.25 -2.17 11.02
N ALA A 206 -0.54 -1.89 12.05
CA ALA A 206 -1.21 -2.91 12.85
C ALA A 206 -2.37 -3.60 12.11
N ALA A 207 -2.95 -2.96 11.09
CA ALA A 207 -4.08 -3.46 10.30
C ALA A 207 -3.67 -3.91 8.87
N VAL A 208 -2.39 -4.10 8.61
CA VAL A 208 -1.91 -4.59 7.30
C VAL A 208 -2.49 -5.97 6.98
N LYS A 209 -2.66 -6.84 8.00
CA LYS A 209 -3.27 -8.17 7.81
C LYS A 209 -4.75 -8.05 7.45
N GLU A 210 -5.46 -7.13 8.05
CA GLU A 210 -6.87 -6.87 7.77
C GLU A 210 -7.06 -6.33 6.34
N CYS A 211 -6.16 -5.45 5.89
CA CYS A 211 -6.17 -5.00 4.50
C CYS A 211 -5.90 -6.16 3.52
N GLU A 212 -5.01 -7.07 3.87
CA GLU A 212 -4.74 -8.28 3.09
C GLU A 212 -5.96 -9.22 3.06
N ILE A 213 -6.64 -9.39 4.20
CA ILE A 213 -7.87 -10.19 4.27
C ILE A 213 -8.96 -9.56 3.39
N GLU A 214 -9.11 -8.22 3.39
CA GLU A 214 -10.07 -7.53 2.51
C GLU A 214 -9.81 -7.84 1.03
N ARG A 215 -8.55 -7.79 0.60
CA ARG A 215 -8.13 -8.18 -0.75
C ARG A 215 -8.48 -9.65 -1.06
N CYS A 216 -8.11 -10.56 -0.15
CA CYS A 216 -8.36 -11.99 -0.30
C CYS A 216 -9.85 -12.33 -0.37
N ILE A 217 -10.71 -11.62 0.37
CA ILE A 217 -12.16 -11.78 0.27
C ILE A 217 -12.64 -11.46 -1.14
N ALA A 218 -12.18 -10.36 -1.73
CA ALA A 218 -12.52 -9.98 -3.09
C ALA A 218 -12.06 -11.02 -4.11
N ASP A 219 -10.83 -11.50 -4.00
CA ASP A 219 -10.27 -12.55 -4.86
C ASP A 219 -11.05 -13.87 -4.73
N TYR A 220 -11.41 -14.24 -3.50
CA TYR A 220 -12.22 -15.42 -3.25
C TYR A 220 -13.60 -15.33 -3.92
N HIS A 221 -14.29 -14.19 -3.77
CA HIS A 221 -15.59 -14.00 -4.41
C HIS A 221 -15.49 -14.00 -5.92
N LEU A 222 -14.48 -13.37 -6.50
CA LEU A 222 -14.24 -13.39 -7.94
C LEU A 222 -14.01 -14.82 -8.44
N ASN A 223 -13.20 -15.59 -7.74
CA ASN A 223 -12.95 -16.99 -8.05
C ASN A 223 -14.23 -17.84 -7.90
N ALA A 224 -15.02 -17.62 -6.85
CA ALA A 224 -16.28 -18.33 -6.65
C ALA A 224 -17.29 -18.04 -7.78
N ILE A 225 -17.38 -16.77 -8.23
CA ILE A 225 -18.22 -16.36 -9.35
C ILE A 225 -17.73 -17.03 -10.65
N ASN A 226 -16.43 -16.96 -10.92
CA ASN A 226 -15.82 -17.56 -12.12
C ASN A 226 -16.02 -19.08 -12.18
N ASN A 227 -16.06 -19.73 -11.00
CA ASN A 227 -16.27 -21.18 -10.88
C ASN A 227 -17.75 -21.56 -10.72
N GLY A 228 -18.68 -20.63 -10.95
CA GLY A 228 -20.13 -20.89 -10.88
C GLY A 228 -20.62 -21.30 -9.50
N PHE A 229 -19.95 -20.84 -8.41
CA PHE A 229 -20.22 -21.24 -7.02
C PHE A 229 -20.17 -22.75 -6.77
N THR A 230 -19.55 -23.52 -7.68
CA THR A 230 -19.41 -24.97 -7.50
C THR A 230 -18.44 -25.27 -6.35
N SER A 231 -18.95 -26.00 -5.37
CA SER A 231 -18.14 -26.59 -4.31
C SER A 231 -17.16 -27.60 -4.92
N SER A 232 -16.06 -27.87 -4.21
CA SER A 232 -15.13 -28.94 -4.60
C SER A 232 -15.88 -30.25 -4.78
N LEU A 233 -15.74 -30.88 -5.93
CA LEU A 233 -16.32 -32.18 -6.21
C LEU A 233 -15.37 -33.29 -5.72
N ILE A 234 -15.89 -34.25 -4.98
CA ILE A 234 -15.17 -35.46 -4.66
C ILE A 234 -15.69 -36.55 -5.57
N VAL A 235 -14.87 -37.00 -6.50
CA VAL A 235 -15.19 -38.12 -7.39
C VAL A 235 -14.48 -39.37 -6.85
N ASN A 236 -15.28 -40.32 -6.35
CA ASN A 236 -14.77 -41.55 -5.80
C ASN A 236 -15.02 -42.70 -6.79
N PHE A 237 -13.97 -43.22 -7.38
CA PHE A 237 -14.03 -44.34 -8.30
C PHE A 237 -13.91 -45.65 -7.52
N ASN A 238 -14.97 -46.44 -7.48
CA ASN A 238 -15.06 -47.70 -6.71
C ASN A 238 -14.82 -48.96 -7.57
N ASN A 239 -14.38 -48.80 -8.82
CA ASN A 239 -14.24 -49.85 -9.82
C ASN A 239 -12.78 -50.37 -9.96
N GLY A 240 -11.97 -50.19 -8.94
CA GLY A 240 -10.58 -50.62 -8.93
C GLY A 240 -9.60 -49.47 -9.00
N VAL A 241 -8.35 -49.73 -8.64
CA VAL A 241 -7.25 -48.77 -8.72
C VAL A 241 -6.55 -48.96 -10.07
N PRO A 242 -6.65 -47.99 -10.98
CA PRO A 242 -6.00 -48.11 -12.31
C PRO A 242 -4.47 -47.92 -12.15
N THR A 243 -3.74 -48.27 -13.23
CA THR A 243 -2.30 -47.98 -13.31
C THR A 243 -2.04 -46.49 -13.26
N ASP A 244 -0.83 -46.09 -12.89
CA ASP A 244 -0.47 -44.70 -12.72
C ASP A 244 -0.67 -43.91 -14.06
N GLU A 245 -0.41 -44.53 -15.21
CA GLU A 245 -0.59 -43.97 -16.56
C GLU A 245 -2.08 -43.67 -16.88
N VAL A 246 -2.98 -44.62 -16.59
CA VAL A 246 -4.42 -44.45 -16.80
C VAL A 246 -5.00 -43.39 -15.84
N ARG A 247 -4.42 -43.26 -14.67
CA ARG A 247 -4.81 -42.26 -13.68
C ARG A 247 -4.44 -40.85 -14.14
N GLU A 248 -3.22 -40.66 -14.63
CA GLU A 248 -2.77 -39.39 -15.20
C GLU A 248 -3.62 -38.99 -16.42
N GLU A 249 -4.00 -39.95 -17.24
CA GLU A 249 -4.88 -39.71 -18.42
C GLU A 249 -6.28 -39.26 -18.00
N ILE A 250 -6.87 -39.91 -16.99
CA ILE A 250 -8.19 -39.53 -16.44
C ILE A 250 -8.12 -38.13 -15.77
N GLU A 251 -7.09 -37.87 -14.98
CA GLU A 251 -6.89 -36.57 -14.35
C GLU A 251 -6.70 -35.45 -15.38
N LYS A 252 -5.96 -35.72 -16.44
CA LYS A 252 -5.76 -34.79 -17.56
C LYS A 252 -7.04 -34.53 -18.32
N ASP A 253 -7.77 -35.56 -18.73
CA ASP A 253 -9.03 -35.45 -19.44
C ASP A 253 -10.11 -34.72 -18.65
N PHE A 254 -10.13 -34.93 -17.31
CA PHE A 254 -11.05 -34.23 -16.44
C PHE A 254 -10.65 -32.76 -16.30
N ASN A 255 -9.36 -32.49 -16.15
CA ASN A 255 -8.85 -31.10 -16.10
C ASN A 255 -9.13 -30.37 -17.44
N GLU A 256 -8.92 -31.00 -18.59
CA GLU A 256 -9.21 -30.40 -19.88
C GLU A 256 -10.71 -30.12 -20.11
N LYS A 257 -11.59 -30.97 -19.61
CA LYS A 257 -13.03 -30.83 -19.78
C LYS A 257 -13.72 -29.94 -18.76
N PHE A 258 -13.20 -29.88 -17.54
CA PHE A 258 -13.84 -29.21 -16.41
C PHE A 258 -13.04 -28.04 -15.81
N SER A 259 -11.78 -27.79 -16.24
CA SER A 259 -10.93 -26.69 -15.80
C SER A 259 -10.70 -25.65 -16.89
N GLY A 260 -11.76 -25.13 -17.50
CA GLY A 260 -11.67 -23.89 -18.28
C GLY A 260 -11.79 -22.67 -17.34
N HIS A 261 -11.42 -21.47 -17.78
CA HIS A 261 -11.56 -20.19 -17.03
C HIS A 261 -12.96 -19.95 -16.43
N GLN A 262 -13.94 -20.77 -16.79
CA GLN A 262 -15.32 -20.70 -16.30
C GLN A 262 -15.73 -21.86 -15.36
N ASN A 263 -14.91 -22.92 -15.19
CA ASN A 263 -15.34 -24.14 -14.48
C ASN A 263 -14.31 -24.71 -13.50
N ALA A 264 -13.36 -23.94 -13.01
CA ALA A 264 -12.30 -24.42 -12.11
C ALA A 264 -12.79 -24.66 -10.68
N GLY A 265 -13.61 -25.67 -10.46
CA GLY A 265 -13.84 -26.26 -9.14
C GLY A 265 -12.67 -27.18 -8.76
N ARG A 266 -12.32 -27.26 -7.46
CA ARG A 266 -11.35 -28.25 -7.00
C ARG A 266 -11.97 -29.62 -7.05
N ILE A 267 -11.41 -30.52 -7.87
CA ILE A 267 -11.86 -31.89 -7.99
C ILE A 267 -10.88 -32.77 -7.23
N MET A 268 -11.39 -33.57 -6.31
CA MET A 268 -10.63 -34.58 -5.60
C MET A 268 -10.99 -35.96 -6.15
N PHE A 269 -9.99 -36.69 -6.63
CA PHE A 269 -10.18 -38.08 -7.08
C PHE A 269 -9.81 -39.04 -5.97
N SER A 270 -10.67 -40.02 -5.73
CA SER A 270 -10.44 -41.14 -4.83
C SER A 270 -10.65 -42.46 -5.58
N TRP A 271 -9.71 -43.37 -5.42
CA TRP A 271 -9.70 -44.66 -6.09
C TRP A 271 -9.76 -45.79 -5.05
N ASN A 272 -10.70 -46.71 -5.22
CA ASN A 272 -10.87 -47.81 -4.30
C ASN A 272 -11.17 -49.16 -5.01
N ASP A 273 -10.79 -50.24 -4.34
CA ASP A 273 -10.91 -51.59 -4.88
C ASP A 273 -12.28 -52.27 -4.69
N ASN A 274 -13.29 -51.51 -4.25
CA ASN A 274 -14.60 -52.08 -4.02
C ASN A 274 -15.39 -52.19 -5.34
N LYS A 275 -15.33 -53.33 -5.96
CA LYS A 275 -15.97 -53.59 -7.28
C LYS A 275 -17.50 -53.58 -7.25
N ASP A 276 -18.12 -53.68 -6.07
CA ASP A 276 -19.58 -53.78 -5.93
C ASP A 276 -20.26 -52.40 -5.72
N ALA A 277 -19.51 -51.34 -5.64
CA ALA A 277 -20.03 -50.00 -5.44
C ALA A 277 -19.92 -49.14 -6.69
N ALA A 278 -21.00 -48.44 -7.05
CA ALA A 278 -20.98 -47.46 -8.12
C ALA A 278 -20.09 -46.24 -7.76
N THR A 279 -19.51 -45.61 -8.79
CA THR A 279 -18.80 -44.32 -8.58
C THR A 279 -19.73 -43.32 -7.90
N THR A 280 -19.27 -42.74 -6.82
CA THR A 280 -20.02 -41.73 -6.07
C THR A 280 -19.40 -40.35 -6.22
N ILE A 281 -20.26 -39.36 -6.46
CA ILE A 281 -19.89 -37.95 -6.47
C ILE A 281 -20.46 -37.34 -5.20
N THR A 282 -19.63 -36.79 -4.38
CA THR A 282 -20.05 -36.13 -3.16
C THR A 282 -19.74 -34.66 -3.27
N GLU A 283 -20.79 -33.84 -3.18
CA GLU A 283 -20.65 -32.40 -3.00
C GLU A 283 -20.58 -32.11 -1.49
N PRO A 284 -19.45 -31.63 -0.96
CA PRO A 284 -19.42 -31.14 0.42
C PRO A 284 -20.48 -30.03 0.56
N LYS A 285 -21.36 -30.15 1.56
CA LYS A 285 -22.30 -29.08 1.87
C LYS A 285 -21.50 -27.83 2.20
N VAL A 286 -21.58 -26.84 1.35
CA VAL A 286 -21.12 -25.50 1.62
C VAL A 286 -22.07 -24.92 2.65
N GLU A 287 -21.73 -24.96 3.94
CA GLU A 287 -22.47 -24.22 4.95
C GLU A 287 -22.53 -22.76 4.55
N ASP A 288 -23.58 -22.06 4.98
CA ASP A 288 -23.90 -20.68 4.60
C ASP A 288 -22.71 -19.71 4.84
N PHE A 289 -21.84 -19.64 3.84
CA PHE A 289 -20.66 -18.79 3.88
C PHE A 289 -21.04 -17.30 3.83
N GLY A 290 -22.23 -16.97 3.32
CA GLY A 290 -22.65 -15.60 3.10
C GLY A 290 -22.64 -14.77 4.40
N ASP A 291 -23.22 -15.26 5.47
CA ASP A 291 -23.25 -14.54 6.75
C ASP A 291 -21.89 -14.47 7.43
N ARG A 292 -21.10 -15.53 7.35
CA ARG A 292 -19.71 -15.53 7.88
C ARG A 292 -18.84 -14.52 7.17
N TYR A 293 -18.92 -14.44 5.83
CA TYR A 293 -18.16 -13.46 5.04
C TYR A 293 -18.63 -12.03 5.29
N LYS A 294 -19.93 -11.82 5.44
CA LYS A 294 -20.49 -10.50 5.78
C LYS A 294 -19.95 -10.02 7.14
N ALA A 295 -19.98 -10.87 8.15
CA ALA A 295 -19.45 -10.57 9.48
C ALA A 295 -17.93 -10.30 9.43
N LEU A 296 -17.16 -11.14 8.70
CA LEU A 296 -15.73 -10.96 8.53
C LEU A 296 -15.41 -9.64 7.81
N SER A 297 -16.09 -9.36 6.70
CA SER A 297 -15.91 -8.13 5.93
C SER A 297 -16.23 -6.88 6.76
N SER A 298 -17.29 -6.92 7.57
CA SER A 298 -17.64 -5.82 8.48
C SER A 298 -16.57 -5.63 9.57
N HIS A 299 -16.09 -6.72 10.17
CA HIS A 299 -15.03 -6.69 11.17
C HIS A 299 -13.72 -6.12 10.60
N VAL A 300 -13.27 -6.62 9.46
CA VAL A 300 -12.05 -6.18 8.77
C VAL A 300 -12.10 -4.68 8.49
N ARG A 301 -13.22 -4.20 7.93
CA ARG A 301 -13.44 -2.77 7.68
C ARG A 301 -13.31 -1.95 8.96
N GLN A 302 -13.94 -2.39 10.04
CA GLN A 302 -13.86 -1.71 11.33
C GLN A 302 -12.43 -1.64 11.87
N GLN A 303 -11.62 -2.70 11.72
CA GLN A 303 -10.23 -2.71 12.16
C GLN A 303 -9.37 -1.73 11.36
N ILE A 304 -9.58 -1.62 10.04
CA ILE A 304 -8.88 -0.64 9.20
C ILE A 304 -9.20 0.78 9.67
N PHE A 305 -10.48 1.12 9.88
CA PHE A 305 -10.85 2.44 10.41
C PHE A 305 -10.28 2.71 11.80
N THR A 306 -10.24 1.69 12.67
CA THR A 306 -9.64 1.79 14.01
C THR A 306 -8.16 2.14 13.93
N ALA A 307 -7.41 1.53 13.01
CA ALA A 307 -5.99 1.81 12.83
C ALA A 307 -5.73 3.27 12.40
N PHE A 308 -6.59 3.84 11.58
CA PHE A 308 -6.54 5.26 11.20
C PHE A 308 -7.16 6.20 12.24
N ARG A 309 -7.79 5.70 13.30
CA ARG A 309 -8.61 6.49 14.25
C ARG A 309 -9.73 7.25 13.54
N ALA A 310 -10.20 6.74 12.43
CA ALA A 310 -11.13 7.37 11.53
C ALA A 310 -12.57 6.89 11.79
N ASN A 311 -13.55 7.79 11.61
CA ASN A 311 -14.95 7.41 11.63
C ASN A 311 -15.39 7.07 10.19
N PRO A 312 -15.98 5.89 9.93
CA PRO A 312 -16.41 5.47 8.60
C PRO A 312 -17.28 6.49 7.86
N ASN A 313 -18.11 7.20 8.58
CA ASN A 313 -19.04 8.19 8.01
C ASN A 313 -18.34 9.40 7.38
N LEU A 314 -17.12 9.74 7.82
CA LEU A 314 -16.31 10.80 7.20
C LEU A 314 -15.85 10.43 5.78
N PHE A 315 -15.87 9.15 5.44
CA PHE A 315 -15.40 8.61 4.17
C PHE A 315 -16.54 8.09 3.29
N GLY A 316 -17.79 8.50 3.58
CA GLY A 316 -18.97 8.13 2.80
C GLY A 316 -19.40 6.66 2.97
N ILE A 317 -18.93 5.97 3.99
CA ILE A 317 -19.29 4.59 4.28
C ILE A 317 -20.39 4.57 5.33
N PRO A 318 -21.63 4.18 4.97
CA PRO A 318 -22.72 4.15 5.92
C PRO A 318 -22.47 3.10 7.01
N THR A 319 -22.72 3.48 8.26
CA THR A 319 -22.81 2.57 9.39
C THR A 319 -24.23 2.02 9.49
N GLU A 320 -24.41 0.83 10.07
CA GLU A 320 -25.71 0.15 10.18
C GLU A 320 -26.75 0.90 11.04
N SER A 321 -26.35 1.96 11.76
CA SER A 321 -27.24 2.81 12.55
C SER A 321 -27.91 3.87 11.69
N LEU A 322 -29.22 4.04 11.90
CA LEU A 322 -30.10 5.03 11.27
C LEU A 322 -29.52 6.45 11.35
N GLY A 323 -29.11 6.98 10.20
CA GLY A 323 -28.91 8.42 9.98
C GLY A 323 -27.85 9.07 10.86
N PHE A 324 -26.81 9.57 10.25
CA PHE A 324 -25.81 10.39 10.92
C PHE A 324 -26.33 11.83 10.97
N SER A 325 -26.41 12.41 12.16
CA SER A 325 -26.78 13.82 12.27
C SER A 325 -25.60 14.70 11.83
N GLN A 326 -25.89 15.89 11.35
CA GLN A 326 -24.86 16.86 11.00
C GLN A 326 -23.93 17.14 12.19
N GLU A 327 -24.46 17.20 13.40
CA GLU A 327 -23.68 17.45 14.62
C GLU A 327 -22.69 16.31 14.93
N GLU A 328 -23.08 15.06 14.70
CA GLU A 328 -22.19 13.90 14.87
C GLU A 328 -21.10 13.90 13.84
N TYR A 329 -21.40 14.25 12.58
CA TYR A 329 -20.42 14.39 11.52
C TYR A 329 -19.38 15.48 11.84
N GLU A 330 -19.84 16.66 12.24
CA GLU A 330 -18.97 17.76 12.63
C GLU A 330 -18.09 17.40 13.85
N SER A 331 -18.64 16.70 14.83
CA SER A 331 -17.92 16.27 16.02
C SER A 331 -16.85 15.23 15.67
N ALA A 332 -17.19 14.25 14.83
CA ALA A 332 -16.26 13.26 14.32
C ALA A 332 -15.14 13.91 13.50
N PHE A 333 -15.47 14.86 12.63
CA PHE A 333 -14.50 15.61 11.85
C PHE A 333 -13.58 16.46 12.74
N LYS A 334 -14.11 17.18 13.73
CA LYS A 334 -13.30 17.96 14.67
C LYS A 334 -12.28 17.10 15.42
N LEU A 335 -12.70 15.90 15.85
CA LEU A 335 -11.81 14.96 16.53
C LEU A 335 -10.72 14.45 15.56
N TYR A 336 -11.12 13.98 14.37
CA TYR A 336 -10.19 13.46 13.36
C TYR A 336 -9.20 14.54 12.90
N ASN A 337 -9.69 15.74 12.64
CA ASN A 337 -8.84 16.88 12.28
C ASN A 337 -7.78 17.15 13.36
N ARG A 338 -8.17 17.13 14.64
CA ARG A 338 -7.24 17.39 15.75
C ARG A 338 -6.22 16.27 15.95
N THR A 339 -6.59 15.01 15.75
CA THR A 339 -5.79 13.85 16.13
C THR A 339 -4.99 13.24 14.97
N ALA A 340 -5.43 13.40 13.73
CA ALA A 340 -4.79 12.85 12.55
C ALA A 340 -4.33 13.94 11.56
N ILE A 341 -5.22 14.83 11.14
CA ILE A 341 -4.94 15.77 10.05
C ILE A 341 -3.94 16.87 10.45
N ARG A 342 -4.22 17.59 11.54
CA ARG A 342 -3.31 18.66 12.00
C ARG A 342 -1.89 18.21 12.32
N PRO A 343 -1.65 17.03 12.92
CA PRO A 343 -0.29 16.52 13.08
C PRO A 343 0.43 16.28 11.75
N ALA A 344 -0.28 15.76 10.74
CA ALA A 344 0.26 15.57 9.39
C ALA A 344 0.57 16.93 8.71
N GLN A 345 -0.38 17.86 8.74
CA GLN A 345 -0.19 19.22 8.22
C GLN A 345 0.99 19.93 8.89
N ARG A 346 1.10 19.81 10.21
CA ARG A 346 2.24 20.39 10.95
C ARG A 346 3.56 19.82 10.49
N LEU A 347 3.67 18.51 10.30
CA LEU A 347 4.89 17.88 9.81
C LEU A 347 5.28 18.40 8.43
N ILE A 348 4.32 18.60 7.53
CA ILE A 348 4.53 19.17 6.21
C ILE A 348 4.96 20.63 6.32
N ILE A 349 4.25 21.45 7.09
CA ILE A 349 4.56 22.87 7.31
C ILE A 349 5.99 23.03 7.87
N GLU A 350 6.31 22.32 8.95
CA GLU A 350 7.65 22.36 9.57
C GLU A 350 8.74 21.93 8.59
N THR A 351 8.44 21.02 7.66
CA THR A 351 9.39 20.58 6.64
C THR A 351 9.75 21.71 5.70
N TYR A 352 8.76 22.43 5.17
CA TYR A 352 9.01 23.58 4.28
C TYR A 352 9.62 24.77 5.02
N GLU A 353 9.21 25.03 6.27
CA GLU A 353 9.82 26.06 7.10
C GLU A 353 11.31 25.78 7.37
N LYS A 354 11.65 24.54 7.68
CA LYS A 354 13.05 24.11 7.84
C LYS A 354 13.82 24.16 6.53
N LEU A 355 13.17 23.78 5.42
CA LEU A 355 13.78 23.79 4.10
C LEU A 355 14.23 25.19 3.70
N TYR A 356 13.37 26.18 3.88
CA TYR A 356 13.64 27.56 3.50
C TYR A 356 14.19 28.45 4.64
N GLY A 357 14.22 27.93 5.86
CA GLY A 357 14.67 28.69 7.03
C GLY A 357 13.74 29.86 7.39
N GLN A 358 12.49 29.81 6.96
CA GLN A 358 11.52 30.92 7.11
C GLN A 358 10.21 30.37 7.73
N PRO A 359 9.86 30.79 8.96
CA PRO A 359 8.55 30.47 9.54
C PRO A 359 7.41 31.08 8.72
N GLY A 360 6.31 30.30 8.59
CA GLY A 360 5.11 30.75 7.85
C GLY A 360 5.30 30.82 6.33
N VAL A 361 6.33 30.17 5.78
CA VAL A 361 6.57 30.12 4.33
C VAL A 361 5.46 29.39 3.57
N ILE A 362 4.80 28.47 4.22
CA ILE A 362 3.65 27.71 3.68
C ILE A 362 2.46 27.82 4.62
N SER A 363 1.27 27.95 4.07
CA SER A 363 0.01 27.94 4.82
C SER A 363 -0.96 26.99 4.14
N ILE A 364 -1.62 26.16 4.93
CA ILE A 364 -2.65 25.22 4.49
C ILE A 364 -3.98 25.72 5.06
N THR A 365 -4.92 26.06 4.17
CA THR A 365 -6.29 26.40 4.55
C THR A 365 -7.01 25.10 4.94
N PRO A 366 -7.52 24.98 6.18
CA PRO A 366 -8.18 23.77 6.61
C PRO A 366 -9.40 23.45 5.74
N PHE A 367 -9.65 22.17 5.51
CA PHE A 367 -10.85 21.69 4.83
C PHE A 367 -12.13 22.20 5.55
N SER A 368 -13.05 22.82 4.80
CA SER A 368 -14.30 23.38 5.29
C SER A 368 -15.46 22.46 5.00
N LEU A 369 -16.28 22.18 6.02
CA LEU A 369 -17.54 21.44 5.86
C LEU A 369 -18.72 22.35 5.48
N GLN A 370 -18.50 23.67 5.46
CA GLN A 370 -19.55 24.61 5.07
C GLN A 370 -19.61 24.66 3.54
N ALA A 371 -20.81 24.51 2.99
CA ALA A 371 -21.03 24.77 1.57
C ALA A 371 -20.51 26.18 1.24
N GLU A 372 -19.69 26.28 0.18
CA GLU A 372 -19.30 27.58 -0.35
C GLU A 372 -20.58 28.38 -0.62
N THR A 373 -20.85 29.41 0.17
CA THR A 373 -21.82 30.42 -0.19
C THR A 373 -21.32 31.01 -1.51
N GLU A 374 -22.05 30.74 -2.59
CA GLU A 374 -21.78 31.29 -3.92
C GLU A 374 -21.35 32.74 -3.79
N LYS A 375 -20.09 33.02 -4.05
CA LYS A 375 -19.63 34.38 -4.25
C LYS A 375 -20.36 34.86 -5.48
N THR A 376 -21.49 35.54 -5.27
CA THR A 376 -22.19 36.29 -6.28
C THR A 376 -21.17 37.25 -6.90
N VAL A 377 -20.73 36.92 -8.11
CA VAL A 377 -19.93 37.84 -8.92
C VAL A 377 -20.80 39.07 -9.19
N GLN A 378 -20.48 40.17 -8.51
CA GLN A 378 -20.96 41.49 -8.85
C GLN A 378 -20.07 42.13 -9.92
#